data_503f2266fddb77fa55ace5a29a4ae478
#
_entry.id   503f2266fddb77fa55ace5a29a4ae478
#
_cell.length_a   1.000
_cell.length_b   1.000
_cell.length_c   1.000
_cell.angle_alpha   90.00
_cell.angle_beta   90.00
_cell.angle_gamma   90.00
#
_symmetry.space_group_name_H-M   'P 1'
#
loop_
_entity.id
_entity.type
_entity.pdbx_description
1 polymer ?
#
loop_
_entity_poly.entity_id
_entity_poly.type
_entity_poly.pdbx_seq_one_letter_code
_entity_poly.pdbx_strand_id
1 'polypeptide(L)'
;SKMAEEWWNPNGKFKPLHKFNPIRIRYIKDNIINHFNLKDKNKPLNKINILDIGCGGGLLSEPMSRLGAHVVGIDASEKNIKIAKMHANKNNLKIDYKSTSPEKLKTNKKLDVILNMEIIEHVEDINFFIKACSKLLKKNGLMFVATLNKTLKSYVFGIIGAEYVMRWLPIGTHDWEKFVNPDDLIAISKKNNLSIKKLDGMKYNLINDQWTLSRDKSVNYIALFNKD
;
A
#
# COMPACT_ATOMS: atom_id res chain seq x y z
N SER A 1 -12.03 12.00 -17.48
CA SER A 1 -13.39 11.48 -17.29
C SER A 1 -13.82 11.72 -15.86
N LYS A 2 -15.12 11.85 -15.61
CA LYS A 2 -15.72 12.10 -14.28
C LYS A 2 -15.22 11.16 -13.18
N MET A 3 -14.90 9.90 -13.50
CA MET A 3 -14.38 8.91 -12.54
C MET A 3 -12.91 9.15 -12.16
N ALA A 4 -12.07 9.61 -13.07
CA ALA A 4 -10.69 9.96 -12.74
C ALA A 4 -10.65 11.18 -11.83
N GLU A 5 -11.52 12.16 -12.07
CA GLU A 5 -11.70 13.34 -11.20
C GLU A 5 -12.18 12.93 -9.81
N GLU A 6 -13.04 11.92 -9.71
CA GLU A 6 -13.55 11.42 -8.43
C GLU A 6 -12.44 10.78 -7.56
N TRP A 7 -11.55 9.96 -8.14
CA TRP A 7 -10.41 9.35 -7.44
C TRP A 7 -9.43 10.42 -6.90
N TRP A 8 -9.20 11.45 -7.69
CA TRP A 8 -8.20 12.49 -7.39
C TRP A 8 -8.79 13.74 -6.73
N ASN A 9 -10.10 13.74 -6.44
CA ASN A 9 -10.73 14.79 -5.67
C ASN A 9 -10.46 14.61 -4.16
N PRO A 10 -9.62 15.49 -3.53
CA PRO A 10 -9.28 15.35 -2.12
C PRO A 10 -10.46 15.57 -1.17
N ASN A 11 -11.57 16.14 -1.68
CA ASN A 11 -12.80 16.37 -0.94
C ASN A 11 -13.92 15.38 -1.31
N GLY A 12 -13.65 14.46 -2.25
CA GLY A 12 -14.58 13.42 -2.69
C GLY A 12 -14.60 12.20 -1.79
N LYS A 13 -15.18 11.12 -2.30
CA LYS A 13 -15.30 9.84 -1.58
C LYS A 13 -13.97 9.19 -1.20
N PHE A 14 -12.86 9.54 -1.86
CA PHE A 14 -11.51 9.06 -1.54
C PHE A 14 -10.73 10.00 -0.60
N LYS A 15 -11.39 11.01 -0.02
CA LYS A 15 -10.81 11.91 0.98
C LYS A 15 -10.03 11.21 2.10
N PRO A 16 -10.50 10.07 2.67
CA PRO A 16 -9.74 9.35 3.70
C PRO A 16 -8.38 8.86 3.20
N LEU A 17 -8.31 8.35 1.97
CA LEU A 17 -7.05 7.92 1.36
C LEU A 17 -6.11 9.10 1.10
N HIS A 18 -6.64 10.24 0.65
CA HIS A 18 -5.84 11.46 0.47
C HIS A 18 -5.25 11.96 1.78
N LYS A 19 -5.99 11.90 2.89
CA LYS A 19 -5.50 12.25 4.23
C LYS A 19 -4.48 11.25 4.77
N PHE A 20 -4.61 9.98 4.43
CA PHE A 20 -3.74 8.92 4.92
C PHE A 20 -2.42 8.79 4.13
N ASN A 21 -2.45 9.08 2.83
CA ASN A 21 -1.29 8.92 1.95
C ASN A 21 -0.02 9.68 2.37
N PRO A 22 -0.06 10.92 2.87
CA PRO A 22 1.17 11.65 3.23
C PRO A 22 2.06 10.89 4.23
N ILE A 23 1.48 10.26 5.25
CA ILE A 23 2.26 9.48 6.22
C ILE A 23 2.78 8.17 5.61
N ARG A 24 1.99 7.49 4.78
CA ARG A 24 2.40 6.30 4.05
C ARG A 24 3.58 6.59 3.12
N ILE A 25 3.47 7.64 2.31
CA ILE A 25 4.52 8.08 1.39
C ILE A 25 5.82 8.37 2.15
N ARG A 26 5.74 9.13 3.25
CA ARG A 26 6.90 9.44 4.09
C ARG A 26 7.52 8.16 4.65
N TYR A 27 6.72 7.30 5.27
CA TYR A 27 7.19 6.04 5.86
C TYR A 27 7.90 5.16 4.83
N ILE A 28 7.28 4.95 3.68
CA ILE A 28 7.83 4.13 2.59
C ILE A 28 9.13 4.75 2.08
N LYS A 29 9.11 6.04 1.71
CA LYS A 29 10.27 6.77 1.20
C LYS A 29 11.45 6.69 2.16
N ASP A 30 11.24 7.02 3.43
CA ASP A 30 12.33 7.10 4.41
C ASP A 30 12.95 5.72 4.69
N ASN A 31 12.14 4.65 4.74
CA ASN A 31 12.65 3.29 4.91
C ASN A 31 13.40 2.79 3.68
N ILE A 32 12.95 3.13 2.46
CA ILE A 32 13.67 2.79 1.21
C ILE A 32 15.03 3.51 1.16
N ILE A 33 15.05 4.83 1.42
CA ILE A 33 16.28 5.63 1.42
C ILE A 33 17.29 5.05 2.41
N ASN A 34 16.86 4.77 3.63
CA ASN A 34 17.72 4.24 4.69
C ASN A 34 18.23 2.84 4.35
N HIS A 35 17.37 1.98 3.82
CA HIS A 35 17.73 0.59 3.51
C HIS A 35 18.74 0.46 2.36
N PHE A 36 18.52 1.21 1.28
CA PHE A 36 19.38 1.18 0.10
C PHE A 36 20.49 2.26 0.13
N ASN A 37 20.59 3.02 1.22
CA ASN A 37 21.59 4.09 1.40
C ASN A 37 21.58 5.11 0.25
N LEU A 38 20.39 5.55 -0.16
CA LEU A 38 20.21 6.46 -1.28
C LEU A 38 20.58 7.90 -0.87
N LYS A 39 21.26 8.64 -1.75
CA LYS A 39 21.80 9.97 -1.44
C LYS A 39 21.30 11.08 -2.34
N ASP A 40 20.57 10.75 -3.39
CA ASP A 40 19.99 11.73 -4.32
C ASP A 40 18.88 12.52 -3.61
N LYS A 41 19.08 13.83 -3.42
CA LYS A 41 18.10 14.69 -2.77
C LYS A 41 16.96 15.13 -3.69
N ASN A 42 17.19 15.18 -5.00
CA ASN A 42 16.22 15.65 -5.97
C ASN A 42 15.27 14.54 -6.39
N LYS A 43 15.79 13.33 -6.61
CA LYS A 43 15.04 12.12 -6.95
C LYS A 43 15.44 10.98 -6.01
N PRO A 44 14.98 11.02 -4.75
CA PRO A 44 15.50 10.15 -3.70
C PRO A 44 15.23 8.66 -3.93
N LEU A 45 14.30 8.29 -4.81
CA LEU A 45 14.01 6.90 -5.20
C LEU A 45 14.51 6.55 -6.62
N ASN A 46 15.42 7.36 -7.18
CA ASN A 46 16.01 7.08 -8.47
C ASN A 46 16.63 5.67 -8.51
N LYS A 47 16.43 4.95 -9.62
CA LYS A 47 16.87 3.56 -9.85
C LYS A 47 16.16 2.49 -9.01
N ILE A 48 15.19 2.83 -8.18
CA ILE A 48 14.38 1.87 -7.43
C ILE A 48 13.22 1.40 -8.30
N ASN A 49 13.06 0.07 -8.44
CA ASN A 49 11.94 -0.55 -9.15
C ASN A 49 10.88 -0.94 -8.11
N ILE A 50 9.71 -0.34 -8.20
CA ILE A 50 8.58 -0.53 -7.26
C ILE A 50 7.43 -1.23 -7.98
N LEU A 51 6.83 -2.23 -7.34
CA LEU A 51 5.53 -2.77 -7.67
C LEU A 51 4.51 -2.28 -6.65
N ASP A 52 3.50 -1.59 -7.11
CA ASP A 52 2.34 -1.16 -6.30
C ASP A 52 1.17 -2.08 -6.61
N ILE A 53 0.83 -2.96 -5.67
CA ILE A 53 -0.23 -3.98 -5.83
C ILE A 53 -1.53 -3.41 -5.26
N GLY A 54 -2.61 -3.51 -6.05
CA GLY A 54 -3.87 -2.85 -5.76
C GLY A 54 -3.76 -1.33 -5.89
N CYS A 55 -3.07 -0.87 -6.93
CA CYS A 55 -2.73 0.54 -7.11
C CYS A 55 -3.95 1.48 -7.27
N GLY A 56 -5.15 0.94 -7.49
CA GLY A 56 -6.37 1.71 -7.67
C GLY A 56 -6.22 2.78 -8.76
N GLY A 57 -6.59 4.01 -8.45
CA GLY A 57 -6.42 5.17 -9.33
C GLY A 57 -5.01 5.77 -9.37
N GLY A 58 -4.01 5.13 -8.74
CA GLY A 58 -2.60 5.54 -8.78
C GLY A 58 -2.17 6.50 -7.67
N LEU A 59 -2.98 6.65 -6.60
CA LEU A 59 -2.72 7.61 -5.51
C LEU A 59 -1.38 7.41 -4.79
N LEU A 60 -0.82 6.20 -4.79
CA LEU A 60 0.50 5.91 -4.23
C LEU A 60 1.56 5.76 -5.31
N SER A 61 1.22 5.14 -6.43
CA SER A 61 2.11 4.96 -7.58
C SER A 61 2.70 6.27 -8.09
N GLU A 62 1.87 7.32 -8.25
CA GLU A 62 2.33 8.61 -8.77
C GLU A 62 3.33 9.33 -7.87
N PRO A 63 3.09 9.47 -6.55
CA PRO A 63 4.11 10.03 -5.66
C PRO A 63 5.43 9.28 -5.70
N MET A 64 5.42 7.95 -5.75
CA MET A 64 6.65 7.16 -5.87
C MET A 64 7.39 7.45 -7.19
N SER A 65 6.66 7.57 -8.29
CA SER A 65 7.23 7.95 -9.59
C SER A 65 7.80 9.37 -9.57
N ARG A 66 7.12 10.35 -8.94
CA ARG A 66 7.62 11.72 -8.78
C ARG A 66 8.91 11.78 -7.97
N LEU A 67 9.07 10.87 -7.00
CA LEU A 67 10.30 10.71 -6.21
C LEU A 67 11.44 10.03 -7.01
N GLY A 68 11.19 9.63 -8.27
CA GLY A 68 12.18 9.09 -9.18
C GLY A 68 12.16 7.57 -9.35
N ALA A 69 11.26 6.85 -8.68
CA ALA A 69 11.15 5.40 -8.83
C ALA A 69 10.61 4.99 -10.21
N HIS A 70 11.05 3.81 -10.69
CA HIS A 70 10.40 3.09 -11.79
C HIS A 70 9.25 2.29 -11.22
N VAL A 71 8.02 2.73 -11.48
CA VAL A 71 6.81 2.14 -10.89
C VAL A 71 6.06 1.28 -11.89
N VAL A 72 5.71 0.07 -11.46
CA VAL A 72 4.69 -0.77 -12.07
C VAL A 72 3.51 -0.79 -11.12
N GLY A 73 2.32 -0.36 -11.55
CA GLY A 73 1.08 -0.43 -10.78
C GLY A 73 0.20 -1.56 -11.30
N ILE A 74 -0.26 -2.43 -10.42
CA ILE A 74 -1.21 -3.49 -10.80
C ILE A 74 -2.48 -3.42 -9.98
N ASP A 75 -3.61 -3.73 -10.61
CA ASP A 75 -4.92 -3.81 -9.97
C ASP A 75 -5.77 -4.83 -10.72
N ALA A 76 -6.66 -5.54 -10.04
CA ALA A 76 -7.56 -6.50 -10.68
C ALA A 76 -8.62 -5.79 -11.54
N SER A 77 -8.97 -4.54 -11.21
CA SER A 77 -9.98 -3.74 -11.89
C SER A 77 -9.39 -3.01 -13.09
N GLU A 78 -9.78 -3.42 -14.31
CA GLU A 78 -9.46 -2.69 -15.54
C GLU A 78 -9.91 -1.21 -15.49
N LYS A 79 -11.02 -0.94 -14.80
CA LYS A 79 -11.56 0.41 -14.62
C LYS A 79 -10.58 1.28 -13.83
N ASN A 80 -10.03 0.77 -12.73
CA ASN A 80 -9.03 1.47 -11.93
C ASN A 80 -7.77 1.74 -12.74
N ILE A 81 -7.30 0.73 -13.48
CA ILE A 81 -6.12 0.86 -14.35
C ILE A 81 -6.31 1.92 -15.44
N LYS A 82 -7.50 1.99 -16.05
CA LYS A 82 -7.81 3.06 -17.02
C LYS A 82 -7.74 4.45 -16.39
N ILE A 83 -8.28 4.59 -15.17
CA ILE A 83 -8.24 5.85 -14.41
C ILE A 83 -6.79 6.24 -14.09
N ALA A 84 -6.00 5.30 -13.55
CA ALA A 84 -4.60 5.53 -13.21
C ALA A 84 -3.77 5.96 -14.43
N LYS A 85 -3.92 5.26 -15.56
CA LYS A 85 -3.25 5.61 -16.83
C LYS A 85 -3.61 7.02 -17.30
N MET A 86 -4.90 7.36 -17.28
CA MET A 86 -5.36 8.69 -17.73
C MET A 86 -4.77 9.81 -16.88
N HIS A 87 -4.77 9.63 -15.54
CA HIS A 87 -4.24 10.65 -14.63
C HIS A 87 -2.72 10.78 -14.75
N ALA A 88 -1.98 9.67 -14.80
CA ALA A 88 -0.54 9.68 -14.98
C ALA A 88 -0.14 10.34 -16.30
N ASN A 89 -0.82 10.02 -17.41
CA ASN A 89 -0.57 10.64 -18.71
C ASN A 89 -0.81 12.16 -18.69
N LYS A 90 -1.92 12.61 -18.06
CA LYS A 90 -2.21 14.05 -17.90
C LYS A 90 -1.10 14.78 -17.13
N ASN A 91 -0.41 14.08 -16.22
CA ASN A 91 0.68 14.61 -15.40
C ASN A 91 2.09 14.29 -15.95
N ASN A 92 2.20 13.77 -17.18
CA ASN A 92 3.47 13.40 -17.81
C ASN A 92 4.31 12.41 -16.98
N LEU A 93 3.65 11.51 -16.24
CA LEU A 93 4.31 10.45 -15.47
C LEU A 93 4.39 9.16 -16.27
N LYS A 94 5.56 8.52 -16.23
CA LYS A 94 5.82 7.23 -16.89
C LYS A 94 5.67 6.12 -15.86
N ILE A 95 4.46 5.53 -15.78
CA ILE A 95 4.13 4.42 -14.89
C ILE A 95 3.53 3.29 -15.73
N ASP A 96 4.00 2.06 -15.52
CA ASP A 96 3.48 0.88 -16.23
C ASP A 96 2.31 0.28 -15.46
N TYR A 97 1.08 0.63 -15.84
CA TYR A 97 -0.13 0.13 -15.21
C TYR A 97 -0.70 -1.09 -15.94
N LYS A 98 -1.00 -2.18 -15.22
CA LYS A 98 -1.54 -3.44 -15.76
C LYS A 98 -2.73 -3.97 -14.95
N SER A 99 -3.77 -4.44 -15.63
CA SER A 99 -4.85 -5.20 -14.99
C SER A 99 -4.40 -6.65 -14.84
N THR A 100 -3.95 -7.00 -13.64
CA THR A 100 -3.42 -8.34 -13.30
C THR A 100 -3.25 -8.49 -11.79
N SER A 101 -2.90 -9.68 -11.35
CA SER A 101 -2.50 -9.98 -9.97
C SER A 101 -1.01 -10.34 -9.89
N PRO A 102 -0.38 -10.31 -8.69
CA PRO A 102 1.03 -10.64 -8.55
C PRO A 102 1.36 -12.08 -8.99
N GLU A 103 0.43 -13.02 -8.83
CA GLU A 103 0.58 -14.42 -9.24
C GLU A 103 0.64 -14.59 -10.76
N LYS A 104 -0.05 -13.70 -11.48
CA LYS A 104 -0.15 -13.72 -12.96
C LYS A 104 0.82 -12.74 -13.63
N LEU A 105 1.49 -11.90 -12.86
CA LEU A 105 2.39 -10.88 -13.41
C LEU A 105 3.60 -11.53 -14.10
N LYS A 106 3.64 -11.45 -15.41
CA LYS A 106 4.81 -11.86 -16.22
C LYS A 106 5.83 -10.74 -16.23
N THR A 107 6.96 -10.97 -15.60
CA THR A 107 8.11 -10.04 -15.61
C THR A 107 9.42 -10.80 -15.47
N ASN A 108 10.42 -10.40 -16.26
CA ASN A 108 11.78 -10.93 -16.16
C ASN A 108 12.64 -10.09 -15.20
N LYS A 109 12.12 -8.94 -14.74
CA LYS A 109 12.84 -8.04 -13.83
C LYS A 109 12.38 -8.29 -12.39
N LYS A 110 13.31 -8.59 -11.51
CA LYS A 110 13.07 -8.57 -10.07
C LYS A 110 12.95 -7.14 -9.57
N LEU A 111 12.15 -6.96 -8.53
CA LEU A 111 11.76 -5.67 -7.97
C LEU A 111 12.57 -5.38 -6.70
N ASP A 112 12.89 -4.11 -6.47
CA ASP A 112 13.55 -3.66 -5.24
C ASP A 112 12.54 -3.52 -4.11
N VAL A 113 11.31 -3.10 -4.44
CA VAL A 113 10.26 -2.82 -3.46
C VAL A 113 8.89 -3.31 -3.95
N ILE A 114 8.10 -3.89 -3.04
CA ILE A 114 6.68 -4.19 -3.25
C ILE A 114 5.85 -3.45 -2.20
N LEU A 115 4.77 -2.82 -2.66
CA LEU A 115 3.79 -2.14 -1.83
C LEU A 115 2.47 -2.91 -1.86
N ASN A 116 1.93 -3.24 -0.69
CA ASN A 116 0.63 -3.89 -0.47
C ASN A 116 -0.14 -3.04 0.55
N MET A 117 -0.86 -2.03 0.08
CA MET A 117 -1.58 -1.09 0.94
C MET A 117 -3.08 -1.36 0.89
N GLU A 118 -3.66 -1.87 1.97
CA GLU A 118 -5.08 -2.24 2.10
C GLU A 118 -5.51 -3.27 1.03
N ILE A 119 -4.71 -4.31 0.84
CA ILE A 119 -4.96 -5.36 -0.16
C ILE A 119 -5.09 -6.73 0.46
N ILE A 120 -4.29 -7.02 1.50
CA ILE A 120 -4.14 -8.38 2.01
C ILE A 120 -5.43 -8.94 2.60
N GLU A 121 -6.31 -8.09 3.11
CA GLU A 121 -7.65 -8.43 3.60
C GLU A 121 -8.64 -8.83 2.49
N HIS A 122 -8.30 -8.57 1.23
CA HIS A 122 -9.11 -8.92 0.06
C HIS A 122 -8.62 -10.18 -0.66
N VAL A 123 -7.54 -10.79 -0.16
CA VAL A 123 -6.89 -11.95 -0.78
C VAL A 123 -7.50 -13.25 -0.23
N GLU A 124 -7.83 -14.19 -1.10
CA GLU A 124 -8.40 -15.49 -0.70
C GLU A 124 -7.38 -16.38 0.02
N ASP A 125 -6.16 -16.46 -0.51
CA ASP A 125 -5.03 -17.22 0.07
C ASP A 125 -3.83 -16.30 0.29
N ILE A 126 -3.66 -15.84 1.54
CA ILE A 126 -2.58 -14.95 1.94
C ILE A 126 -1.21 -15.60 1.73
N ASN A 127 -1.07 -16.90 1.99
CA ASN A 127 0.21 -17.58 1.84
C ASN A 127 0.62 -17.66 0.36
N PHE A 128 -0.32 -17.98 -0.53
CA PHE A 128 -0.08 -18.01 -1.98
C PHE A 128 0.29 -16.62 -2.51
N PHE A 129 -0.42 -15.59 -2.06
CA PHE A 129 -0.17 -14.19 -2.41
C PHE A 129 1.23 -13.74 -1.94
N ILE A 130 1.58 -13.94 -0.66
CA ILE A 130 2.89 -13.57 -0.11
C ILE A 130 4.03 -14.32 -0.81
N LYS A 131 3.81 -15.60 -1.13
CA LYS A 131 4.76 -16.40 -1.93
C LYS A 131 4.99 -15.80 -3.32
N ALA A 132 3.94 -15.36 -3.99
CA ALA A 132 4.05 -14.68 -5.29
C ALA A 132 4.82 -13.36 -5.17
N CYS A 133 4.49 -12.52 -4.19
CA CYS A 133 5.22 -11.28 -3.89
C CYS A 133 6.71 -11.55 -3.62
N SER A 134 7.00 -12.50 -2.75
CA SER A 134 8.38 -12.87 -2.42
C SER A 134 9.18 -13.31 -3.66
N LYS A 135 8.57 -14.06 -4.58
CA LYS A 135 9.22 -14.47 -5.83
C LYS A 135 9.55 -13.30 -6.76
N LEU A 136 8.79 -12.22 -6.71
CA LEU A 136 9.00 -11.03 -7.53
C LEU A 136 10.10 -10.12 -6.97
N LEU A 137 10.40 -10.20 -5.66
CA LEU A 137 11.45 -9.41 -5.01
C LEU A 137 12.85 -9.92 -5.34
N LYS A 138 13.79 -8.99 -5.43
CA LYS A 138 15.23 -9.27 -5.35
C LYS A 138 15.60 -9.75 -3.95
N LYS A 139 16.73 -10.44 -3.83
CA LYS A 139 17.39 -10.60 -2.54
C LYS A 139 17.65 -9.21 -1.94
N ASN A 140 17.47 -9.07 -0.64
CA ASN A 140 17.53 -7.79 0.07
C ASN A 140 16.49 -6.74 -0.38
N GLY A 141 15.44 -7.15 -1.12
CA GLY A 141 14.32 -6.28 -1.48
C GLY A 141 13.36 -6.07 -0.30
N LEU A 142 12.57 -5.01 -0.37
CA LEU A 142 11.62 -4.62 0.68
C LEU A 142 10.18 -4.91 0.28
N MET A 143 9.38 -5.41 1.23
CA MET A 143 7.93 -5.50 1.08
C MET A 143 7.25 -4.73 2.21
N PHE A 144 6.39 -3.79 1.85
CA PHE A 144 5.51 -3.07 2.77
C PHE A 144 4.11 -3.67 2.70
N VAL A 145 3.51 -3.91 3.86
CA VAL A 145 2.12 -4.37 3.98
C VAL A 145 1.42 -3.50 5.00
N ALA A 146 0.35 -2.82 4.61
CA ALA A 146 -0.52 -2.08 5.53
C ALA A 146 -1.94 -2.65 5.45
N THR A 147 -2.57 -2.85 6.60
CA THR A 147 -3.93 -3.38 6.71
C THR A 147 -4.52 -3.11 8.10
N LEU A 148 -5.80 -3.40 8.26
CA LEU A 148 -6.48 -3.41 9.55
C LEU A 148 -6.10 -4.66 10.36
N ASN A 149 -5.88 -4.48 11.67
CA ASN A 149 -5.59 -5.59 12.58
C ASN A 149 -6.88 -6.32 12.96
N LYS A 150 -6.82 -7.63 13.17
CA LYS A 150 -7.96 -8.45 13.60
C LYS A 150 -8.18 -8.36 15.13
N THR A 151 -8.73 -7.25 15.60
CA THR A 151 -9.02 -6.98 16.99
C THR A 151 -10.43 -6.43 17.19
N LEU A 152 -10.99 -6.55 18.39
CA LEU A 152 -12.27 -5.91 18.73
C LEU A 152 -12.19 -4.38 18.58
N LYS A 153 -11.02 -3.79 18.88
CA LYS A 153 -10.81 -2.34 18.73
C LYS A 153 -10.85 -1.92 17.27
N SER A 154 -10.25 -2.70 16.34
CA SER A 154 -10.35 -2.42 14.91
C SER A 154 -11.77 -2.59 14.38
N TYR A 155 -12.53 -3.54 14.90
CA TYR A 155 -13.95 -3.67 14.59
C TYR A 155 -14.73 -2.40 14.95
N VAL A 156 -14.54 -1.89 16.18
CA VAL A 156 -15.25 -0.68 16.64
C VAL A 156 -14.79 0.57 15.89
N PHE A 157 -13.49 0.79 15.76
CA PHE A 157 -12.96 2.04 15.16
C PHE A 157 -12.82 1.96 13.64
N GLY A 158 -12.46 0.81 13.09
CA GLY A 158 -12.29 0.63 11.64
C GLY A 158 -13.61 0.47 10.91
N ILE A 159 -14.57 -0.26 11.46
CA ILE A 159 -15.88 -0.49 10.84
C ILE A 159 -16.90 0.50 11.40
N ILE A 160 -17.25 0.42 12.68
CA ILE A 160 -18.31 1.27 13.25
C ILE A 160 -17.93 2.74 13.17
N GLY A 161 -16.69 3.10 13.52
CA GLY A 161 -16.22 4.48 13.48
C GLY A 161 -16.15 5.05 12.05
N ALA A 162 -15.49 4.35 11.14
CA ALA A 162 -15.26 4.85 9.78
C ALA A 162 -16.50 4.74 8.88
N GLU A 163 -17.28 3.68 9.00
CA GLU A 163 -18.43 3.43 8.11
C GLU A 163 -19.72 4.08 8.64
N TYR A 164 -20.02 3.95 9.93
CA TYR A 164 -21.32 4.38 10.49
C TYR A 164 -21.27 5.77 11.16
N VAL A 165 -20.21 6.10 11.90
CA VAL A 165 -20.12 7.36 12.63
C VAL A 165 -19.55 8.47 11.75
N MET A 166 -18.35 8.29 11.22
CA MET A 166 -17.66 9.32 10.43
C MET A 166 -18.05 9.28 8.94
N ARG A 167 -18.68 8.21 8.50
CA ARG A 167 -19.10 8.00 7.11
C ARG A 167 -17.98 8.25 6.10
N TRP A 168 -16.76 7.91 6.49
CA TRP A 168 -15.58 8.03 5.62
C TRP A 168 -15.58 6.99 4.52
N LEU A 169 -16.20 5.83 4.79
CA LEU A 169 -16.30 4.70 3.87
C LEU A 169 -17.75 4.23 3.76
N PRO A 170 -18.16 3.65 2.63
CA PRO A 170 -19.47 3.01 2.49
C PRO A 170 -19.65 1.87 3.49
N ILE A 171 -20.87 1.69 3.98
CA ILE A 171 -21.23 0.58 4.87
C ILE A 171 -20.96 -0.75 4.16
N GLY A 172 -20.31 -1.70 4.85
CA GLY A 172 -19.94 -2.99 4.32
C GLY A 172 -18.65 -3.01 3.50
N THR A 173 -17.84 -1.94 3.59
CA THR A 173 -16.52 -1.89 2.93
C THR A 173 -15.55 -2.93 3.50
N HIS A 174 -15.65 -3.22 4.83
CA HIS A 174 -14.74 -4.12 5.52
C HIS A 174 -15.47 -5.33 6.11
N ASP A 175 -14.88 -6.50 5.91
CA ASP A 175 -15.25 -7.76 6.54
C ASP A 175 -14.21 -8.08 7.63
N TRP A 176 -14.60 -7.98 8.89
CA TRP A 176 -13.70 -8.19 10.02
C TRP A 176 -13.05 -9.58 10.05
N GLU A 177 -13.74 -10.59 9.52
CA GLU A 177 -13.19 -11.95 9.46
C GLU A 177 -11.95 -12.04 8.57
N LYS A 178 -11.83 -11.15 7.60
CA LYS A 178 -10.71 -11.03 6.67
C LYS A 178 -9.55 -10.17 7.19
N PHE A 179 -9.72 -9.52 8.34
CA PHE A 179 -8.63 -8.75 8.93
C PHE A 179 -7.50 -9.67 9.36
N VAL A 180 -6.28 -9.21 9.17
CA VAL A 180 -5.07 -10.03 9.32
C VAL A 180 -4.34 -9.66 10.61
N ASN A 181 -4.14 -10.66 11.49
CA ASN A 181 -3.31 -10.48 12.67
C ASN A 181 -1.83 -10.31 12.25
N PRO A 182 -1.09 -9.36 12.82
CA PRO A 182 0.31 -9.15 12.47
C PRO A 182 1.22 -10.36 12.74
N ASP A 183 0.96 -11.14 13.79
CA ASP A 183 1.78 -12.33 14.09
C ASP A 183 1.56 -13.43 13.05
N ASP A 184 0.33 -13.62 12.57
CA ASP A 184 0.02 -14.54 11.48
C ASP A 184 0.69 -14.10 10.18
N LEU A 185 0.63 -12.81 9.86
CA LEU A 185 1.31 -12.25 8.68
C LEU A 185 2.83 -12.45 8.76
N ILE A 186 3.43 -12.21 9.92
CA ILE A 186 4.87 -12.43 10.15
C ILE A 186 5.23 -13.90 9.97
N ALA A 187 4.43 -14.81 10.53
CA ALA A 187 4.67 -16.25 10.41
C ALA A 187 4.59 -16.73 8.95
N ILE A 188 3.57 -16.28 8.21
CA ILE A 188 3.42 -16.60 6.77
C ILE A 188 4.57 -15.99 5.96
N SER A 189 4.95 -14.75 6.22
CA SER A 189 6.03 -14.06 5.52
C SER A 189 7.36 -14.77 5.73
N LYS A 190 7.66 -15.20 6.97
CA LYS A 190 8.88 -15.96 7.30
C LYS A 190 8.98 -17.27 6.53
N LYS A 191 7.87 -18.02 6.37
CA LYS A 191 7.83 -19.25 5.54
C LYS A 191 8.14 -18.98 4.07
N ASN A 192 8.00 -17.74 3.62
CA ASN A 192 8.26 -17.30 2.25
C ASN A 192 9.57 -16.47 2.12
N ASN A 193 10.53 -16.64 3.03
CA ASN A 193 11.84 -15.97 3.07
C ASN A 193 11.72 -14.45 3.14
N LEU A 194 10.81 -13.95 3.96
CA LEU A 194 10.61 -12.53 4.25
C LEU A 194 10.71 -12.31 5.75
N SER A 195 11.75 -11.62 6.19
CA SER A 195 12.01 -11.31 7.60
C SER A 195 11.44 -9.95 7.98
N ILE A 196 10.74 -9.86 9.11
CA ILE A 196 10.20 -8.60 9.61
C ILE A 196 11.32 -7.63 10.03
N LYS A 197 11.28 -6.40 9.55
CA LYS A 197 12.19 -5.32 9.96
C LYS A 197 11.54 -4.31 10.89
N LYS A 198 10.29 -3.96 10.62
CA LYS A 198 9.53 -2.98 11.42
C LYS A 198 8.06 -3.35 11.42
N LEU A 199 7.39 -3.01 12.51
CA LEU A 199 5.95 -3.13 12.67
C LEU A 199 5.45 -1.93 13.48
N ASP A 200 4.78 -1.00 12.80
CA ASP A 200 4.27 0.24 13.37
C ASP A 200 2.76 0.34 13.18
N GLY A 201 2.06 0.97 14.12
CA GLY A 201 0.67 1.37 13.97
C GLY A 201 0.57 2.77 13.35
N MET A 202 -0.62 3.14 12.90
CA MET A 202 -0.92 4.48 12.44
C MET A 202 -2.17 4.99 13.14
N LYS A 203 -2.07 6.16 13.77
CA LYS A 203 -3.13 6.77 14.56
C LYS A 203 -3.58 8.09 13.94
N TYR A 204 -4.89 8.24 13.79
CA TYR A 204 -5.48 9.52 13.40
C TYR A 204 -5.69 10.40 14.62
N ASN A 205 -5.23 11.65 14.57
CA ASN A 205 -5.44 12.66 15.58
C ASN A 205 -6.56 13.58 15.12
N LEU A 206 -7.70 13.53 15.83
CA LEU A 206 -8.90 14.32 15.54
C LEU A 206 -8.69 15.81 15.75
N ILE A 207 -7.76 16.22 16.64
CA ILE A 207 -7.56 17.64 17.00
C ILE A 207 -6.86 18.39 15.86
N ASN A 208 -5.80 17.78 15.28
CA ASN A 208 -5.03 18.41 14.21
C ASN A 208 -5.30 17.82 12.82
N ASP A 209 -6.31 16.94 12.71
CA ASP A 209 -6.73 16.30 11.46
C ASP A 209 -5.58 15.60 10.69
N GLN A 210 -4.68 14.92 11.42
CA GLN A 210 -3.48 14.31 10.86
C GLN A 210 -3.27 12.87 11.32
N TRP A 211 -2.69 12.07 10.43
CA TRP A 211 -2.20 10.73 10.73
C TRP A 211 -0.76 10.77 11.24
N THR A 212 -0.47 10.00 12.28
CA THR A 212 0.86 9.85 12.87
C THR A 212 1.21 8.38 13.08
N LEU A 213 2.51 8.06 13.07
CA LEU A 213 2.97 6.74 13.47
C LEU A 213 2.72 6.53 14.96
N SER A 214 2.44 5.28 15.34
CA SER A 214 2.13 4.88 16.70
C SER A 214 2.75 3.53 17.03
N ARG A 215 3.04 3.31 18.31
CA ARG A 215 3.35 1.95 18.82
C ARG A 215 2.11 1.08 18.98
N ASP A 216 0.93 1.70 19.10
CA ASP A 216 -0.35 0.99 19.17
C ASP A 216 -0.76 0.50 17.78
N LYS A 217 -0.79 -0.81 17.62
CA LYS A 217 -1.15 -1.55 16.40
C LYS A 217 -2.54 -2.16 16.48
N SER A 218 -3.31 -1.82 17.50
CA SER A 218 -4.58 -2.49 17.78
C SER A 218 -5.69 -2.20 16.77
N VAL A 219 -5.58 -1.14 15.95
CA VAL A 219 -6.57 -0.81 14.90
C VAL A 219 -6.03 -1.17 13.53
N ASN A 220 -4.87 -0.63 13.19
CA ASN A 220 -4.18 -0.86 11.92
C ASN A 220 -2.67 -0.97 12.15
N TYR A 221 -1.97 -1.48 11.16
CA TYR A 221 -0.52 -1.53 11.19
C TYR A 221 0.08 -1.44 9.80
N ILE A 222 1.35 -1.04 9.77
CA ILE A 222 2.22 -1.17 8.60
C ILE A 222 3.42 -2.04 8.97
N ALA A 223 3.60 -3.13 8.25
CA ALA A 223 4.70 -4.05 8.39
C ALA A 223 5.71 -3.86 7.26
N LEU A 224 6.98 -3.83 7.60
CA LEU A 224 8.09 -3.78 6.66
C LEU A 224 8.88 -5.07 6.74
N PHE A 225 8.94 -5.80 5.65
CA PHE A 225 9.71 -7.02 5.50
C PHE A 225 10.91 -6.82 4.59
N ASN A 226 11.96 -7.63 4.83
CA ASN A 226 13.13 -7.76 3.98
C ASN A 226 13.16 -9.17 3.37
N LYS A 227 13.51 -9.28 2.11
CA LYS A 227 13.75 -10.55 1.43
C LYS A 227 15.13 -11.09 1.78
N ASP A 228 15.19 -12.29 2.36
CA ASP A 228 16.43 -12.98 2.73
C ASP A 228 17.26 -13.40 1.52
#